data_d0716db7d6b8664a43e4a395e4cb2001
#
_entry.id   d0716db7d6b8664a43e4a395e4cb2001
#
_cell.length_a   1.000
_cell.length_b   1.000
_cell.length_c   1.000
_cell.angle_alpha   90.00
_cell.angle_beta   90.00
_cell.angle_gamma   90.00
#
_symmetry.space_group_name_H-M   'P 1'
#
loop_
_entity.id
_entity.type
_entity.pdbx_description
1 polymer ?
#
loop_
_entity_poly.entity_id
_entity_poly.type
_entity_poly.pdbx_seq_one_letter_code
_entity_poly.pdbx_strand_id
1 'polypeptide(L)'
;MSSLSNLPYGKILDYWYEKLKGKPYRYKFLLTKTVEVFTFKSHSGNGSNKHNYFDFPTPIKNAVPDNPKVSIVIATYVKSEKDKQDLSNLIQSIEKQTLQPNEVIIIDDCSPINFTFPDNLKVERIQKNSGPAKARNIGKKIALDNGSDIIAFTDTDCILSENWVSTITQSFIANKDFQILSGDTPAFDQGWFGTYHNINGTLNGRQLKNSDRLLYGTTANLAITRQVAEQIDFNENFPIAAAEDIEFCFNANRQGFAIKYVPTMTVFHNFGYNGQLFKNLKRFRQQFKKYGQGEKILLKEIPNYYAYFDRTNEIPTKKNEL
;
A
#
# COMPACT_ATOMS: atom_id res chain seq x y z
N MET A 1 19.01 -3.42 -29.85
CA MET A 1 19.33 -3.33 -28.41
C MET A 1 19.48 -4.73 -27.88
N SER A 2 20.73 -5.23 -27.77
CA SER A 2 21.01 -6.54 -27.20
C SER A 2 20.60 -6.55 -25.74
N SER A 3 19.79 -7.52 -25.36
CA SER A 3 19.20 -7.63 -24.02
C SER A 3 20.30 -7.67 -22.97
N LEU A 4 20.32 -6.69 -22.08
CA LEU A 4 21.10 -6.70 -20.82
C LEU A 4 20.82 -7.94 -19.95
N SER A 5 19.84 -8.76 -20.36
CA SER A 5 19.45 -10.02 -19.70
C SER A 5 20.51 -11.11 -19.76
N ASN A 6 21.51 -11.01 -20.64
CA ASN A 6 22.56 -12.04 -20.83
C ASN A 6 23.91 -11.68 -20.20
N LEU A 7 24.03 -10.55 -19.53
CA LEU A 7 25.22 -10.29 -18.75
C LEU A 7 25.22 -11.18 -17.50
N PRO A 8 26.38 -11.76 -17.14
CA PRO A 8 26.48 -12.70 -16.01
C PRO A 8 26.43 -11.96 -14.66
N TYR A 9 25.40 -11.10 -14.48
CA TYR A 9 25.25 -10.31 -13.26
C TYR A 9 25.13 -11.18 -12.01
N GLY A 10 24.54 -12.39 -12.13
CA GLY A 10 24.52 -13.36 -11.06
C GLY A 10 25.93 -13.74 -10.63
N LYS A 11 26.82 -14.05 -11.58
CA LYS A 11 28.22 -14.41 -11.30
C LYS A 11 29.04 -13.23 -10.78
N ILE A 12 28.76 -12.00 -11.24
CA ILE A 12 29.40 -10.79 -10.71
C ILE A 12 28.90 -10.52 -9.29
N LEU A 13 27.61 -10.70 -9.01
CA LEU A 13 27.05 -10.57 -7.67
C LEU A 13 27.60 -11.62 -6.73
N ASP A 14 27.73 -12.87 -7.19
CA ASP A 14 28.32 -13.97 -6.42
C ASP A 14 29.80 -13.74 -6.15
N TYR A 15 30.56 -13.24 -7.13
CA TYR A 15 31.96 -12.86 -6.96
C TYR A 15 32.14 -11.76 -5.91
N TRP A 16 31.33 -10.72 -5.98
CA TRP A 16 31.35 -9.64 -4.98
C TRP A 16 30.83 -10.09 -3.62
N TYR A 17 29.86 -11.00 -3.59
CA TYR A 17 29.38 -11.62 -2.36
C TYR A 17 30.50 -12.41 -1.66
N GLU A 18 31.22 -13.25 -2.39
CA GLU A 18 32.35 -14.00 -1.84
C GLU A 18 33.50 -13.08 -1.37
N LYS A 19 33.79 -12.01 -2.11
CA LYS A 19 34.77 -11.00 -1.68
C LYS A 19 34.31 -10.17 -0.47
N LEU A 20 33.01 -10.06 -0.27
CA LEU A 20 32.40 -9.32 0.85
C LEU A 20 31.96 -10.29 1.98
N LYS A 21 32.33 -11.55 1.88
CA LYS A 21 32.07 -12.58 2.90
C LYS A 21 32.59 -12.10 4.24
N GLY A 22 31.69 -11.97 5.22
CA GLY A 22 32.00 -11.37 6.53
C GLY A 22 31.75 -9.85 6.65
N LYS A 23 31.47 -9.15 5.55
CA LYS A 23 31.02 -7.75 5.63
C LYS A 23 29.49 -7.65 5.79
N PRO A 24 28.98 -6.56 6.38
CA PRO A 24 27.57 -6.48 6.71
C PRO A 24 26.68 -6.71 5.49
N TYR A 25 25.60 -7.49 5.67
CA TYR A 25 24.49 -7.75 4.74
C TYR A 25 24.02 -6.52 3.94
N ARG A 26 24.17 -5.33 4.51
CA ARG A 26 23.82 -4.03 3.89
C ARG A 26 24.45 -3.79 2.50
N TYR A 27 25.65 -4.32 2.22
CA TYR A 27 26.32 -4.10 0.93
C TYR A 27 25.73 -4.98 -0.16
N LYS A 28 25.46 -6.27 0.15
CA LYS A 28 24.75 -7.18 -0.77
C LYS A 28 23.38 -6.59 -1.13
N PHE A 29 22.62 -6.15 -0.11
CA PHE A 29 21.32 -5.56 -0.32
C PHE A 29 21.37 -4.29 -1.19
N LEU A 30 22.34 -3.39 -0.93
CA LEU A 30 22.50 -2.18 -1.74
C LEU A 30 22.83 -2.50 -3.20
N LEU A 31 23.74 -3.45 -3.43
CA LEU A 31 24.12 -3.86 -4.79
C LEU A 31 22.94 -4.50 -5.52
N THR A 32 22.22 -5.41 -4.87
CA THR A 32 21.01 -6.04 -5.44
C THR A 32 19.98 -5.00 -5.81
N LYS A 33 19.66 -4.06 -4.91
CA LYS A 33 18.67 -3.00 -5.20
C LYS A 33 19.16 -2.02 -6.27
N THR A 34 20.45 -1.80 -6.41
CA THR A 34 21.00 -1.01 -7.52
C THR A 34 20.76 -1.73 -8.85
N VAL A 35 21.05 -3.01 -8.93
CA VAL A 35 20.81 -3.80 -10.14
C VAL A 35 19.32 -3.86 -10.48
N GLU A 36 18.44 -4.07 -9.50
CA GLU A 36 16.99 -4.09 -9.71
C GLU A 36 16.48 -2.79 -10.34
N VAL A 37 16.93 -1.62 -9.84
CA VAL A 37 16.53 -0.32 -10.38
C VAL A 37 16.94 -0.17 -11.85
N PHE A 38 18.16 -0.57 -12.20
CA PHE A 38 18.64 -0.43 -13.58
C PHE A 38 18.12 -1.51 -14.53
N THR A 39 17.74 -2.66 -14.01
CA THR A 39 17.19 -3.77 -14.83
C THR A 39 15.66 -3.83 -14.80
N PHE A 40 15.01 -3.05 -13.97
CA PHE A 40 13.56 -3.10 -13.68
C PHE A 40 13.04 -4.47 -13.25
N LYS A 41 13.92 -5.33 -12.74
CA LYS A 41 13.56 -6.68 -12.27
C LYS A 41 13.56 -6.70 -10.75
N SER A 42 12.44 -7.10 -10.17
CA SER A 42 12.34 -7.41 -8.75
C SER A 42 12.93 -8.80 -8.49
N HIS A 43 13.76 -8.94 -7.45
CA HIS A 43 14.18 -10.23 -6.92
C HIS A 43 13.30 -10.54 -5.71
N SER A 44 12.09 -11.05 -5.95
CA SER A 44 11.32 -11.71 -4.90
C SER A 44 12.04 -12.99 -4.51
N GLY A 45 12.33 -13.15 -3.23
CA GLY A 45 12.92 -14.40 -2.75
C GLY A 45 12.00 -15.57 -3.11
N ASN A 46 12.46 -16.49 -3.92
CA ASN A 46 11.76 -17.74 -4.19
C ASN A 46 11.76 -18.59 -2.93
N GLY A 47 10.83 -18.34 -2.07
CA GLY A 47 10.47 -19.26 -0.99
C GLY A 47 9.57 -20.37 -1.53
N SER A 48 10.10 -21.22 -2.41
CA SER A 48 9.40 -22.43 -2.87
C SER A 48 9.41 -23.51 -1.81
N ASN A 49 8.84 -23.25 -0.67
CA ASN A 49 8.50 -24.29 0.28
C ASN A 49 7.08 -24.75 -0.03
N LYS A 50 6.90 -26.06 -0.28
CA LYS A 50 5.59 -26.71 -0.37
C LYS A 50 4.92 -26.63 1.01
N HIS A 51 4.34 -25.48 1.32
CA HIS A 51 3.60 -25.31 2.56
C HIS A 51 2.12 -25.65 2.32
N ASN A 52 1.49 -26.26 3.30
CA ASN A 52 0.05 -26.44 3.33
C ASN A 52 -0.60 -25.05 3.39
N TYR A 53 -1.40 -24.70 2.40
CA TYR A 53 -2.28 -23.54 2.41
C TYR A 53 -3.74 -24.06 2.43
N PHE A 54 -4.65 -23.21 2.87
CA PHE A 54 -6.07 -23.47 2.76
C PHE A 54 -6.69 -22.55 1.71
N ASP A 55 -7.77 -22.98 1.10
CA ASP A 55 -8.52 -22.14 0.17
C ASP A 55 -9.32 -21.09 0.96
N PHE A 56 -9.40 -19.87 0.42
CA PHE A 56 -10.23 -18.84 1.02
C PHE A 56 -11.71 -19.19 0.85
N PRO A 57 -12.56 -18.89 1.84
CA PRO A 57 -13.99 -19.15 1.76
C PRO A 57 -14.64 -18.45 0.56
N THR A 58 -15.81 -18.93 0.18
CA THR A 58 -16.67 -18.23 -0.78
C THR A 58 -16.99 -16.83 -0.23
N PRO A 59 -16.88 -15.78 -1.07
CA PRO A 59 -17.17 -14.42 -0.62
C PRO A 59 -18.60 -14.27 -0.12
N ILE A 60 -18.74 -13.53 0.99
CA ILE A 60 -20.07 -13.07 1.44
C ILE A 60 -20.51 -11.89 0.56
N LYS A 61 -21.80 -11.56 0.53
CA LYS A 61 -22.27 -10.38 -0.19
C LYS A 61 -22.03 -9.10 0.64
N ASN A 62 -21.65 -8.01 -0.01
CA ASN A 62 -21.60 -6.71 0.66
C ASN A 62 -23.02 -6.12 0.80
N ALA A 63 -23.23 -5.37 1.88
CA ALA A 63 -24.49 -4.71 2.22
C ALA A 63 -24.45 -3.19 1.96
N VAL A 64 -23.59 -2.72 1.06
CA VAL A 64 -23.48 -1.30 0.73
C VAL A 64 -24.78 -0.83 0.09
N PRO A 65 -25.43 0.24 0.61
CA PRO A 65 -26.67 0.79 0.06
C PRO A 65 -26.41 1.53 -1.28
N ASP A 66 -27.47 1.89 -2.00
CA ASP A 66 -27.36 2.60 -3.29
C ASP A 66 -26.85 4.04 -3.12
N ASN A 67 -27.01 4.64 -1.95
CA ASN A 67 -26.46 5.95 -1.62
C ASN A 67 -25.60 5.87 -0.34
N PRO A 68 -24.39 5.32 -0.41
CA PRO A 68 -23.58 5.06 0.77
C PRO A 68 -22.90 6.30 1.30
N LYS A 69 -22.75 6.36 2.62
CA LYS A 69 -21.86 7.33 3.28
C LYS A 69 -20.41 6.86 3.19
N VAL A 70 -19.57 7.71 2.61
CA VAL A 70 -18.15 7.45 2.43
C VAL A 70 -17.32 8.34 3.34
N SER A 71 -16.48 7.73 4.19
CA SER A 71 -15.46 8.44 4.98
C SER A 71 -14.07 8.14 4.44
N ILE A 72 -13.22 9.17 4.36
CA ILE A 72 -11.79 9.00 4.08
C ILE A 72 -11.04 9.05 5.42
N VAL A 73 -10.21 8.04 5.69
CA VAL A 73 -9.36 7.97 6.88
C VAL A 73 -7.89 8.10 6.47
N ILE A 74 -7.20 9.07 7.06
CA ILE A 74 -5.81 9.39 6.78
C ILE A 74 -5.01 9.29 8.08
N ALA A 75 -4.07 8.34 8.16
CA ALA A 75 -3.08 8.30 9.23
C ALA A 75 -1.89 9.19 8.83
N THR A 76 -1.58 10.21 9.61
CA THR A 76 -0.51 11.17 9.28
C THR A 76 0.55 11.27 10.37
N TYR A 77 1.79 11.48 9.94
CA TYR A 77 2.94 11.76 10.82
C TYR A 77 3.87 12.75 10.11
N VAL A 78 3.67 14.04 10.37
CA VAL A 78 4.39 15.15 9.73
C VAL A 78 5.68 15.44 10.51
N LYS A 79 6.83 15.18 9.90
CA LYS A 79 8.18 15.36 10.49
C LYS A 79 9.08 16.29 9.68
N SER A 80 8.61 16.77 8.52
CA SER A 80 9.38 17.67 7.64
C SER A 80 8.44 18.60 6.87
N GLU A 81 8.99 19.69 6.32
CA GLU A 81 8.22 20.57 5.42
C GLU A 81 7.73 19.85 4.17
N LYS A 82 8.48 18.82 3.71
CA LYS A 82 8.01 17.96 2.61
C LYS A 82 6.72 17.24 3.01
N ASP A 83 6.65 16.66 4.21
CA ASP A 83 5.46 15.93 4.66
C ASP A 83 4.26 16.88 4.79
N LYS A 84 4.49 18.16 5.17
CA LYS A 84 3.42 19.19 5.14
C LYS A 84 2.92 19.45 3.73
N GLN A 85 3.85 19.59 2.77
CA GLN A 85 3.46 19.82 1.37
C GLN A 85 2.72 18.62 0.80
N ASP A 86 3.17 17.40 1.09
CA ASP A 86 2.49 16.18 0.66
C ASP A 86 1.06 16.13 1.22
N LEU A 87 0.88 16.41 2.51
CA LEU A 87 -0.45 16.46 3.14
C LEU A 87 -1.34 17.56 2.52
N SER A 88 -0.78 18.74 2.24
CA SER A 88 -1.52 19.81 1.55
C SER A 88 -1.97 19.40 0.16
N ASN A 89 -1.10 18.72 -0.61
CA ASN A 89 -1.44 18.23 -1.94
C ASN A 89 -2.55 17.15 -1.87
N LEU A 90 -2.50 16.26 -0.88
CA LEU A 90 -3.54 15.27 -0.64
C LEU A 90 -4.89 15.96 -0.36
N ILE A 91 -4.93 16.93 0.58
CA ILE A 91 -6.15 17.66 0.94
C ILE A 91 -6.73 18.35 -0.31
N GLN A 92 -5.90 19.04 -1.10
CA GLN A 92 -6.35 19.66 -2.35
C GLN A 92 -6.92 18.65 -3.35
N SER A 93 -6.38 17.44 -3.41
CA SER A 93 -6.91 16.38 -4.29
C SER A 93 -8.25 15.83 -3.80
N ILE A 94 -8.50 15.86 -2.48
CA ILE A 94 -9.80 15.51 -1.89
C ILE A 94 -10.83 16.59 -2.20
N GLU A 95 -10.47 17.87 -2.09
CA GLU A 95 -11.35 18.99 -2.42
C GLU A 95 -11.80 18.98 -3.90
N LYS A 96 -10.98 18.42 -4.80
CA LYS A 96 -11.27 18.30 -6.24
C LYS A 96 -12.09 17.06 -6.62
N GLN A 97 -12.53 16.24 -5.66
CA GLN A 97 -13.31 15.06 -5.98
C GLN A 97 -14.64 15.42 -6.64
N THR A 98 -15.00 14.72 -7.73
CA THR A 98 -16.28 14.88 -8.44
C THR A 98 -17.48 14.46 -7.60
N LEU A 99 -17.28 13.45 -6.73
CA LEU A 99 -18.18 13.08 -5.65
C LEU A 99 -17.46 13.33 -4.32
N GLN A 100 -17.95 14.30 -3.54
CA GLN A 100 -17.35 14.61 -2.26
C GLN A 100 -17.57 13.49 -1.24
N PRO A 101 -16.56 13.13 -0.43
CA PRO A 101 -16.78 12.22 0.69
C PRO A 101 -17.69 12.89 1.73
N ASN A 102 -18.42 12.09 2.52
CA ASN A 102 -19.27 12.62 3.59
C ASN A 102 -18.43 13.21 4.74
N GLU A 103 -17.23 12.68 4.95
CA GLU A 103 -16.26 13.23 5.90
C GLU A 103 -14.83 12.82 5.56
N VAL A 104 -13.87 13.62 6.05
CA VAL A 104 -12.45 13.33 6.03
C VAL A 104 -11.93 13.32 7.46
N ILE A 105 -11.40 12.19 7.91
CA ILE A 105 -10.90 11.95 9.26
C ILE A 105 -9.38 11.82 9.19
N ILE A 106 -8.68 12.76 9.80
CA ILE A 106 -7.23 12.76 9.87
C ILE A 106 -6.81 12.37 11.28
N ILE A 107 -6.01 11.33 11.40
CA ILE A 107 -5.42 10.92 12.67
C ILE A 107 -3.95 11.32 12.67
N ASP A 108 -3.62 12.33 13.45
CA ASP A 108 -2.24 12.79 13.65
C ASP A 108 -1.55 11.93 14.71
N ASP A 109 -0.66 11.05 14.25
CA ASP A 109 0.11 10.12 15.10
C ASP A 109 1.26 10.80 15.85
N CYS A 110 0.94 11.90 16.58
CA CYS A 110 1.88 12.69 17.37
C CYS A 110 3.01 13.30 16.52
N SER A 111 2.66 14.01 15.46
CA SER A 111 3.61 14.71 14.58
C SER A 111 4.51 15.67 15.39
N PRO A 112 5.84 15.62 15.20
CA PRO A 112 6.77 16.53 15.90
C PRO A 112 6.71 17.96 15.37
N ILE A 113 6.16 18.18 14.19
CA ILE A 113 6.00 19.50 13.56
C ILE A 113 4.55 19.91 13.62
N ASN A 114 4.29 21.14 14.08
CA ASN A 114 2.96 21.70 14.06
C ASN A 114 2.51 21.97 12.63
N PHE A 115 1.30 21.54 12.33
CA PHE A 115 0.61 21.79 11.08
C PHE A 115 -0.79 22.31 11.41
N THR A 116 -1.23 23.37 10.74
CA THR A 116 -2.57 23.88 10.86
C THR A 116 -3.43 23.22 9.80
N PHE A 117 -4.42 22.50 10.23
CA PHE A 117 -5.40 21.88 9.33
C PHE A 117 -6.50 22.86 8.99
N PRO A 118 -7.11 22.79 7.80
CA PRO A 118 -8.35 23.50 7.50
C PRO A 118 -9.45 23.18 8.51
N ASP A 119 -10.24 24.18 8.92
CA ASP A 119 -11.26 24.06 9.97
C ASP A 119 -12.39 23.06 9.63
N ASN A 120 -12.59 22.79 8.34
CA ASN A 120 -13.59 21.83 7.85
C ASN A 120 -13.14 20.37 7.92
N LEU A 121 -11.91 20.10 8.36
CA LEU A 121 -11.40 18.72 8.50
C LEU A 121 -11.51 18.26 9.96
N LYS A 122 -11.92 17.01 10.13
CA LYS A 122 -11.92 16.36 11.45
C LYS A 122 -10.55 15.80 11.74
N VAL A 123 -9.84 16.42 12.68
CA VAL A 123 -8.49 16.00 13.08
C VAL A 123 -8.51 15.50 14.51
N GLU A 124 -8.04 14.28 14.71
CA GLU A 124 -7.78 13.68 16.02
C GLU A 124 -6.28 13.49 16.20
N ARG A 125 -5.72 14.07 17.26
CA ARG A 125 -4.29 13.92 17.58
C ARG A 125 -4.11 12.95 18.72
N ILE A 126 -3.33 11.89 18.48
CA ILE A 126 -2.94 10.95 19.53
C ILE A 126 -1.69 11.44 20.26
N GLN A 127 -1.60 11.13 21.57
CA GLN A 127 -0.58 11.72 22.45
C GLN A 127 0.82 11.10 22.28
N LYS A 128 0.90 9.93 21.66
CA LYS A 128 2.14 9.19 21.46
C LYS A 128 2.16 8.56 20.07
N ASN A 129 3.27 8.67 19.35
CA ASN A 129 3.44 7.94 18.09
C ASN A 129 3.28 6.44 18.34
N SER A 130 2.27 5.86 17.70
CA SER A 130 1.82 4.48 17.91
C SER A 130 1.80 3.66 16.62
N GLY A 131 2.15 4.29 15.51
CA GLY A 131 2.21 3.68 14.19
C GLY A 131 0.90 3.72 13.40
N PRO A 132 0.97 3.43 12.10
CA PRO A 132 -0.16 3.62 11.18
C PRO A 132 -1.32 2.66 11.45
N ALA A 133 -1.07 1.45 11.91
CA ALA A 133 -2.13 0.48 12.25
C ALA A 133 -3.08 1.05 13.30
N LYS A 134 -2.52 1.56 14.41
CA LYS A 134 -3.33 2.17 15.48
C LYS A 134 -4.05 3.43 15.02
N ALA A 135 -3.36 4.30 14.29
CA ALA A 135 -4.00 5.52 13.76
C ALA A 135 -5.19 5.17 12.84
N ARG A 136 -5.04 4.19 11.94
CA ARG A 136 -6.14 3.73 11.08
C ARG A 136 -7.28 3.08 11.87
N ASN A 137 -7.00 2.31 12.94
CA ASN A 137 -8.04 1.75 13.80
C ASN A 137 -8.86 2.85 14.48
N ILE A 138 -8.21 3.91 15.00
CA ILE A 138 -8.90 5.04 15.60
C ILE A 138 -9.78 5.75 14.56
N GLY A 139 -9.23 6.08 13.38
CA GLY A 139 -10.00 6.72 12.30
C GLY A 139 -11.16 5.85 11.80
N LYS A 140 -10.93 4.54 11.67
CA LYS A 140 -11.96 3.56 11.32
C LYS A 140 -13.10 3.54 12.35
N LYS A 141 -12.77 3.56 13.63
CA LYS A 141 -13.77 3.59 14.70
C LYS A 141 -14.60 4.88 14.63
N ILE A 142 -13.99 6.05 14.46
CA ILE A 142 -14.68 7.32 14.31
C ILE A 142 -15.64 7.29 13.12
N ALA A 143 -15.19 6.77 11.96
CA ALA A 143 -16.02 6.61 10.77
C ALA A 143 -17.25 5.71 11.03
N LEU A 144 -17.05 4.59 11.73
CA LEU A 144 -18.13 3.68 12.12
C LEU A 144 -19.14 4.35 13.04
N ASP A 145 -18.67 5.07 14.06
CA ASP A 145 -19.50 5.79 15.03
C ASP A 145 -20.33 6.90 14.34
N ASN A 146 -19.80 7.51 13.25
CA ASN A 146 -20.49 8.50 12.43
C ASN A 146 -21.44 7.89 11.38
N GLY A 147 -21.54 6.58 11.31
CA GLY A 147 -22.49 5.88 10.43
C GLY A 147 -22.01 5.67 9.00
N SER A 148 -20.69 5.62 8.75
CA SER A 148 -20.15 5.35 7.41
C SER A 148 -20.47 3.94 6.93
N ASP A 149 -20.83 3.81 5.66
CA ASP A 149 -21.06 2.53 4.97
C ASP A 149 -19.77 2.04 4.29
N ILE A 150 -18.93 2.99 3.88
CA ILE A 150 -17.65 2.75 3.21
C ILE A 150 -16.59 3.59 3.92
N ILE A 151 -15.45 2.96 4.22
CA ILE A 151 -14.27 3.62 4.76
C ILE A 151 -13.12 3.46 3.76
N ALA A 152 -12.61 4.56 3.25
CA ALA A 152 -11.51 4.59 2.30
C ALA A 152 -10.23 5.09 2.98
N PHE A 153 -9.12 4.41 2.76
CA PHE A 153 -7.81 4.74 3.27
C PHE A 153 -6.91 5.26 2.17
N THR A 154 -6.11 6.25 2.52
CA THR A 154 -4.99 6.75 1.70
C THR A 154 -3.87 7.25 2.60
N ASP A 155 -2.67 7.42 2.05
CA ASP A 155 -1.50 7.87 2.80
C ASP A 155 -1.22 9.36 2.54
N THR A 156 -0.52 10.01 3.46
CA THR A 156 -0.22 11.46 3.44
C THR A 156 0.48 11.91 2.17
N ASP A 157 1.32 11.05 1.57
CA ASP A 157 2.12 11.32 0.37
C ASP A 157 1.44 10.83 -0.93
N CYS A 158 0.11 10.83 -0.92
CA CYS A 158 -0.73 10.45 -2.06
C CYS A 158 -1.44 11.65 -2.69
N ILE A 159 -1.79 11.52 -3.97
CA ILE A 159 -2.66 12.43 -4.71
C ILE A 159 -3.75 11.59 -5.36
N LEU A 160 -5.01 11.87 -5.04
CA LEU A 160 -6.14 11.12 -5.54
C LEU A 160 -6.53 11.59 -6.95
N SER A 161 -6.94 10.65 -7.82
CA SER A 161 -7.63 11.03 -9.06
C SER A 161 -9.00 11.67 -8.73
N GLU A 162 -9.46 12.60 -9.56
CA GLU A 162 -10.69 13.36 -9.30
C GLU A 162 -11.96 12.49 -9.17
N ASN A 163 -11.93 11.30 -9.73
CA ASN A 163 -13.04 10.34 -9.68
C ASN A 163 -12.86 9.23 -8.62
N TRP A 164 -11.91 9.36 -7.70
CA TRP A 164 -11.56 8.28 -6.79
C TRP A 164 -12.74 7.86 -5.89
N VAL A 165 -13.41 8.81 -5.23
CA VAL A 165 -14.57 8.55 -4.36
C VAL A 165 -15.75 8.01 -5.16
N SER A 166 -16.04 8.57 -6.32
CA SER A 166 -17.14 8.08 -7.19
C SER A 166 -16.87 6.68 -7.71
N THR A 167 -15.61 6.38 -8.07
CA THR A 167 -15.18 5.04 -8.49
C THR A 167 -15.37 4.01 -7.38
N ILE A 168 -14.98 4.33 -6.14
CA ILE A 168 -15.18 3.47 -4.96
C ILE A 168 -16.67 3.16 -4.79
N THR A 169 -17.49 4.22 -4.74
CA THR A 169 -18.94 4.12 -4.54
C THR A 169 -19.60 3.22 -5.58
N GLN A 170 -19.37 3.52 -6.86
CA GLN A 170 -19.95 2.76 -7.98
C GLN A 170 -19.45 1.31 -8.00
N SER A 171 -18.17 1.09 -7.67
CA SER A 171 -17.58 -0.26 -7.67
C SER A 171 -18.21 -1.15 -6.61
N PHE A 172 -18.50 -0.67 -5.40
CA PHE A 172 -19.18 -1.45 -4.36
C PHE A 172 -20.66 -1.70 -4.69
N ILE A 173 -21.34 -0.72 -5.29
CA ILE A 173 -22.73 -0.91 -5.73
C ILE A 173 -22.83 -1.97 -6.81
N ALA A 174 -21.93 -1.92 -7.80
CA ALA A 174 -21.93 -2.83 -8.95
C ALA A 174 -21.41 -4.24 -8.62
N ASN A 175 -20.57 -4.41 -7.61
CA ASN A 175 -19.87 -5.66 -7.33
C ASN A 175 -20.14 -6.15 -5.89
N LYS A 176 -21.31 -6.74 -5.70
CA LYS A 176 -21.76 -7.20 -4.35
C LYS A 176 -20.93 -8.36 -3.76
N ASP A 177 -20.12 -9.05 -4.56
CA ASP A 177 -19.25 -10.16 -4.11
C ASP A 177 -17.95 -9.68 -3.45
N PHE A 178 -17.70 -8.36 -3.40
CA PHE A 178 -16.49 -7.80 -2.86
C PHE A 178 -16.79 -6.82 -1.73
N GLN A 179 -16.01 -6.89 -0.67
CA GLN A 179 -16.13 -6.07 0.53
C GLN A 179 -14.93 -5.15 0.72
N ILE A 180 -13.89 -5.36 -0.07
CA ILE A 180 -12.67 -4.56 -0.09
C ILE A 180 -12.33 -4.24 -1.54
N LEU A 181 -11.96 -2.99 -1.81
CA LEU A 181 -11.42 -2.56 -3.09
C LEU A 181 -9.98 -2.08 -2.90
N SER A 182 -9.12 -2.40 -3.86
CA SER A 182 -7.78 -1.82 -3.96
C SER A 182 -7.55 -1.35 -5.39
N GLY A 183 -7.01 -0.16 -5.54
CA GLY A 183 -6.86 0.48 -6.84
C GLY A 183 -5.43 0.48 -7.36
N ASP A 184 -5.25 1.13 -8.51
CA ASP A 184 -3.94 1.34 -9.12
C ASP A 184 -3.18 2.46 -8.40
N THR A 185 -1.92 2.19 -8.02
CA THR A 185 -1.11 3.13 -7.23
C THR A 185 0.23 3.39 -7.91
N PRO A 186 0.22 4.17 -9.03
CA PRO A 186 1.43 4.56 -9.73
C PRO A 186 2.29 5.52 -8.92
N ALA A 187 3.60 5.51 -9.19
CA ALA A 187 4.51 6.51 -8.69
C ALA A 187 4.18 7.88 -9.32
N PHE A 188 4.09 8.91 -8.48
CA PHE A 188 4.04 10.29 -8.92
C PHE A 188 5.39 10.75 -9.50
N ASP A 189 6.47 10.21 -8.93
CA ASP A 189 7.83 10.53 -9.35
C ASP A 189 8.12 10.06 -10.77
N GLN A 190 8.63 10.94 -11.61
CA GLN A 190 9.17 10.62 -12.93
C GLN A 190 10.61 10.09 -12.82
N GLY A 191 11.07 9.34 -13.82
CA GLY A 191 12.44 8.84 -13.89
C GLY A 191 12.60 7.41 -13.39
N TRP A 192 13.85 6.94 -13.31
CA TRP A 192 14.21 5.52 -13.14
C TRP A 192 13.56 4.83 -11.92
N PHE A 193 13.53 5.50 -10.78
CA PHE A 193 12.97 4.93 -9.55
C PHE A 193 11.45 4.86 -9.59
N GLY A 194 10.78 5.91 -10.09
CA GLY A 194 9.34 5.88 -10.33
C GLY A 194 8.97 4.81 -11.34
N THR A 195 9.71 4.72 -12.46
CA THR A 195 9.52 3.67 -13.47
C THR A 195 9.68 2.26 -12.89
N TYR A 196 10.65 2.05 -12.00
CA TYR A 196 10.78 0.77 -11.30
C TYR A 196 9.51 0.41 -10.53
N HIS A 197 8.96 1.34 -9.74
CA HIS A 197 7.74 1.12 -8.98
C HIS A 197 6.54 0.85 -9.87
N ASN A 198 6.43 1.56 -11.01
CA ASN A 198 5.34 1.38 -11.96
C ASN A 198 5.40 0.02 -12.67
N ILE A 199 6.59 -0.42 -13.10
CA ILE A 199 6.76 -1.72 -13.76
C ILE A 199 6.50 -2.88 -12.80
N ASN A 200 6.90 -2.75 -11.54
CA ASN A 200 6.74 -3.81 -10.54
C ASN A 200 5.45 -3.70 -9.73
N GLY A 201 4.61 -2.68 -9.96
CA GLY A 201 3.38 -2.49 -9.20
C GLY A 201 3.61 -2.51 -7.68
N THR A 202 4.64 -1.79 -7.20
CA THR A 202 5.16 -1.94 -5.82
C THR A 202 4.08 -1.73 -4.74
N LEU A 203 3.11 -0.83 -4.99
CA LEU A 203 1.98 -0.56 -4.10
C LEU A 203 0.66 -1.11 -4.62
N ASN A 204 0.67 -1.90 -5.69
CA ASN A 204 -0.50 -2.66 -6.11
C ASN A 204 -0.56 -3.98 -5.35
N GLY A 205 -1.74 -4.54 -5.25
CA GLY A 205 -1.93 -5.86 -4.66
C GLY A 205 -1.37 -7.00 -5.54
N ARG A 206 -1.53 -8.22 -5.07
CA ARG A 206 -1.26 -9.43 -5.88
C ARG A 206 -2.56 -10.14 -6.19
N GLN A 207 -2.79 -10.41 -7.46
CA GLN A 207 -4.00 -11.09 -7.93
C GLN A 207 -3.87 -12.60 -7.78
N LEU A 208 -4.88 -13.25 -7.21
CA LEU A 208 -4.98 -14.70 -7.19
C LEU A 208 -5.17 -15.23 -8.62
N LYS A 209 -4.40 -16.26 -9.00
CA LYS A 209 -4.50 -16.88 -10.33
C LYS A 209 -5.91 -17.42 -10.58
N ASN A 210 -6.39 -17.25 -11.80
CA ASN A 210 -7.73 -17.69 -12.24
C ASN A 210 -8.88 -17.08 -11.41
N SER A 211 -8.68 -15.89 -10.87
CA SER A 211 -9.66 -15.16 -10.07
C SER A 211 -9.50 -13.67 -10.28
N ASP A 212 -10.55 -12.88 -10.06
CA ASP A 212 -10.49 -11.42 -9.97
C ASP A 212 -10.25 -10.92 -8.54
N ARG A 213 -10.03 -11.84 -7.58
CA ARG A 213 -9.69 -11.54 -6.18
C ARG A 213 -8.22 -11.22 -6.03
N LEU A 214 -7.93 -10.30 -5.10
CA LEU A 214 -6.58 -10.04 -4.65
C LEU A 214 -6.25 -10.86 -3.39
N LEU A 215 -4.97 -11.24 -3.25
CA LEU A 215 -4.42 -11.73 -1.99
C LEU A 215 -4.31 -10.59 -0.96
N TYR A 216 -3.91 -9.39 -1.42
CA TYR A 216 -3.86 -8.18 -0.61
C TYR A 216 -3.95 -6.93 -1.49
N GLY A 217 -4.30 -5.80 -0.89
CA GLY A 217 -4.14 -4.44 -1.37
C GLY A 217 -3.32 -3.62 -0.39
N THR A 218 -3.01 -2.37 -0.71
CA THR A 218 -2.25 -1.46 0.16
C THR A 218 -3.11 -0.29 0.62
N THR A 219 -2.94 0.13 1.87
CA THR A 219 -3.71 1.23 2.47
C THR A 219 -3.48 2.59 1.83
N ALA A 220 -2.44 2.73 1.00
CA ALA A 220 -2.30 3.91 0.14
C ALA A 220 -3.50 4.09 -0.81
N ASN A 221 -4.21 2.99 -1.14
CA ASN A 221 -5.37 2.98 -2.06
C ASN A 221 -6.30 1.80 -1.76
N LEU A 222 -6.97 1.84 -0.62
CA LEU A 222 -7.83 0.77 -0.12
C LEU A 222 -9.17 1.33 0.34
N ALA A 223 -10.27 0.66 0.00
CA ALA A 223 -11.58 0.96 0.55
C ALA A 223 -12.23 -0.31 1.09
N ILE A 224 -12.91 -0.20 2.23
CA ILE A 224 -13.58 -1.31 2.90
C ILE A 224 -15.04 -0.96 3.21
N THR A 225 -15.88 -1.96 3.23
CA THR A 225 -17.28 -1.80 3.68
C THR A 225 -17.34 -1.74 5.20
N ARG A 226 -18.45 -1.24 5.73
CA ARG A 226 -18.80 -1.30 7.16
C ARG A 226 -18.64 -2.69 7.74
N GLN A 227 -19.10 -3.73 7.02
CA GLN A 227 -19.02 -5.13 7.44
C GLN A 227 -17.58 -5.56 7.76
N VAL A 228 -16.62 -5.16 6.95
CA VAL A 228 -15.18 -5.43 7.19
C VAL A 228 -14.70 -4.61 8.38
N ALA A 229 -15.05 -3.31 8.41
CA ALA A 229 -14.60 -2.39 9.43
C ALA A 229 -15.04 -2.79 10.85
N GLU A 230 -16.21 -3.40 10.98
CA GLU A 230 -16.75 -3.88 12.27
C GLU A 230 -16.09 -5.17 12.76
N GLN A 231 -15.49 -5.98 11.87
CA GLN A 231 -15.01 -7.32 12.20
C GLN A 231 -13.48 -7.43 12.21
N ILE A 232 -12.77 -6.53 11.51
CA ILE A 232 -11.32 -6.64 11.35
C ILE A 232 -10.64 -5.33 11.73
N ASP A 233 -9.66 -5.42 12.61
CA ASP A 233 -8.74 -4.34 12.96
C ASP A 233 -7.38 -4.54 12.28
N PHE A 234 -6.67 -3.42 12.05
CA PHE A 234 -5.25 -3.48 11.73
C PHE A 234 -4.47 -3.97 12.95
N ASN A 235 -3.55 -4.88 12.74
CA ASN A 235 -2.73 -5.44 13.81
C ASN A 235 -1.70 -4.40 14.31
N GLU A 236 -1.88 -3.93 15.54
CA GLU A 236 -1.02 -2.91 16.15
C GLU A 236 0.39 -3.42 16.52
N ASN A 237 0.69 -4.70 16.33
CA ASN A 237 2.04 -5.26 16.45
C ASN A 237 2.96 -4.83 15.29
N PHE A 238 2.43 -4.13 14.26
CA PHE A 238 3.20 -3.50 13.20
C PHE A 238 3.49 -2.02 13.54
N PRO A 239 4.68 -1.73 14.12
CA PRO A 239 5.00 -0.36 14.58
C PRO A 239 5.40 0.59 13.44
N ILE A 240 5.53 0.06 12.23
CA ILE A 240 5.95 0.81 11.03
C ILE A 240 4.98 0.57 9.89
N ALA A 241 4.85 1.54 8.98
CA ALA A 241 4.04 1.40 7.76
C ALA A 241 4.71 0.41 6.79
N ALA A 242 4.54 -0.87 7.02
CA ALA A 242 5.01 -1.97 6.17
C ALA A 242 4.34 -3.27 6.59
N ALA A 243 3.55 -3.85 5.69
CA ALA A 243 2.89 -5.15 5.76
C ALA A 243 1.70 -5.26 6.75
N GLU A 244 1.32 -4.20 7.47
CA GLU A 244 0.10 -4.18 8.29
C GLU A 244 -1.16 -4.28 7.43
N ASP A 245 -1.12 -3.71 6.23
CA ASP A 245 -2.17 -3.79 5.21
C ASP A 245 -2.25 -5.18 4.58
N ILE A 246 -1.11 -5.81 4.35
CA ILE A 246 -1.02 -7.17 3.83
C ILE A 246 -1.64 -8.16 4.83
N GLU A 247 -1.30 -8.04 6.10
CA GLU A 247 -1.85 -8.88 7.17
C GLU A 247 -3.35 -8.67 7.36
N PHE A 248 -3.82 -7.41 7.37
CA PHE A 248 -5.23 -7.05 7.40
C PHE A 248 -6.02 -7.70 6.25
N CYS A 249 -5.53 -7.54 5.02
CA CYS A 249 -6.16 -8.12 3.83
C CYS A 249 -6.17 -9.65 3.85
N PHE A 250 -5.10 -10.27 4.33
CA PHE A 250 -5.02 -11.72 4.45
C PHE A 250 -6.06 -12.26 5.44
N ASN A 251 -6.20 -11.61 6.60
CA ASN A 251 -7.20 -11.97 7.59
C ASN A 251 -8.64 -11.75 7.08
N ALA A 252 -8.85 -10.68 6.30
CA ALA A 252 -10.12 -10.44 5.63
C ALA A 252 -10.49 -11.58 4.67
N ASN A 253 -9.55 -11.98 3.81
CA ASN A 253 -9.75 -13.13 2.91
C ASN A 253 -10.09 -14.42 3.67
N ARG A 254 -9.43 -14.67 4.82
CA ARG A 254 -9.69 -15.85 5.67
C ARG A 254 -11.11 -15.86 6.24
N GLN A 255 -11.70 -14.69 6.47
CA GLN A 255 -13.06 -14.53 6.98
C GLN A 255 -14.12 -14.45 5.87
N GLY A 256 -13.74 -14.64 4.61
CA GLY A 256 -14.65 -14.61 3.48
C GLY A 256 -14.90 -13.21 2.90
N PHE A 257 -14.15 -12.19 3.33
CA PHE A 257 -14.18 -10.89 2.69
C PHE A 257 -13.26 -10.88 1.48
N ALA A 258 -13.82 -10.66 0.31
CA ALA A 258 -13.07 -10.66 -0.94
C ALA A 258 -12.57 -9.25 -1.29
N ILE A 259 -11.38 -9.21 -1.87
CA ILE A 259 -10.73 -7.97 -2.31
C ILE A 259 -10.75 -7.93 -3.83
N LYS A 260 -11.24 -6.82 -4.41
CA LYS A 260 -11.25 -6.59 -5.87
C LYS A 260 -10.20 -5.56 -6.27
N TYR A 261 -9.50 -5.84 -7.36
CA TYR A 261 -8.71 -4.82 -8.03
C TYR A 261 -9.58 -3.93 -8.92
N VAL A 262 -9.49 -2.61 -8.73
CA VAL A 262 -10.21 -1.60 -9.50
C VAL A 262 -9.21 -0.67 -10.17
N PRO A 263 -8.82 -0.92 -11.44
CA PRO A 263 -7.75 -0.16 -12.12
C PRO A 263 -8.05 1.33 -12.28
N THR A 264 -9.32 1.72 -12.29
CA THR A 264 -9.77 3.12 -12.41
C THR A 264 -9.79 3.88 -11.08
N MET A 265 -9.66 3.18 -9.96
CA MET A 265 -9.46 3.75 -8.64
C MET A 265 -7.97 4.11 -8.48
N THR A 266 -7.56 5.27 -9.02
CA THR A 266 -6.14 5.63 -9.13
C THR A 266 -5.72 6.61 -8.05
N VAL A 267 -4.58 6.31 -7.41
CA VAL A 267 -3.89 7.18 -6.44
C VAL A 267 -2.41 7.28 -6.81
N PHE A 268 -1.91 8.48 -7.02
CA PHE A 268 -0.49 8.72 -7.32
C PHE A 268 0.30 8.85 -6.02
N HIS A 269 1.29 7.97 -5.81
CA HIS A 269 2.10 7.96 -4.60
C HIS A 269 3.44 8.67 -4.82
N ASN A 270 3.77 9.66 -3.96
CA ASN A 270 5.03 10.40 -4.00
C ASN A 270 6.11 9.66 -3.17
N PHE A 271 6.90 8.82 -3.83
CA PHE A 271 8.03 8.13 -3.18
C PHE A 271 9.15 9.09 -2.77
N GLY A 272 9.13 10.35 -3.24
CA GLY A 272 10.04 11.42 -2.89
C GLY A 272 11.43 11.32 -3.52
N TYR A 273 11.51 10.82 -4.74
CA TYR A 273 12.72 10.84 -5.52
C TYR A 273 12.92 12.21 -6.17
N ASN A 274 14.02 12.89 -5.86
CA ASN A 274 14.27 14.30 -6.21
C ASN A 274 15.44 14.53 -7.15
N GLY A 275 15.74 13.59 -8.02
CA GLY A 275 16.69 13.76 -9.13
C GLY A 275 18.17 13.51 -8.81
N GLN A 276 18.58 13.41 -7.54
CA GLN A 276 19.97 13.09 -7.19
C GLN A 276 20.17 11.58 -7.03
N LEU A 277 20.91 10.96 -7.94
CA LEU A 277 21.07 9.51 -8.02
C LEU A 277 21.42 8.85 -6.67
N PHE A 278 22.46 9.32 -5.99
CA PHE A 278 22.90 8.71 -4.72
C PHE A 278 21.90 8.90 -3.58
N LYS A 279 21.21 10.04 -3.51
CA LYS A 279 20.15 10.27 -2.53
C LYS A 279 18.95 9.37 -2.80
N ASN A 280 18.54 9.27 -4.06
CA ASN A 280 17.44 8.41 -4.49
C ASN A 280 17.76 6.94 -4.23
N LEU A 281 18.98 6.47 -4.52
CA LEU A 281 19.41 5.10 -4.25
C LEU A 281 19.42 4.80 -2.74
N LYS A 282 19.87 5.75 -1.91
CA LYS A 282 19.80 5.63 -0.44
C LYS A 282 18.36 5.53 0.03
N ARG A 283 17.45 6.38 -0.49
CA ARG A 283 16.02 6.37 -0.17
C ARG A 283 15.37 5.05 -0.59
N PHE A 284 15.58 4.62 -1.82
CA PHE A 284 15.10 3.34 -2.35
C PHE A 284 15.52 2.17 -1.46
N ARG A 285 16.81 2.10 -1.11
CA ARG A 285 17.31 1.10 -0.17
C ARG A 285 16.64 1.15 1.20
N GLN A 286 16.44 2.36 1.75
CA GLN A 286 15.79 2.53 3.06
C GLN A 286 14.33 2.05 3.02
N GLN A 287 13.61 2.33 1.93
CA GLN A 287 12.25 1.87 1.72
C GLN A 287 12.16 0.34 1.68
N PHE A 288 12.99 -0.33 0.88
CA PHE A 288 12.99 -1.79 0.83
C PHE A 288 13.50 -2.44 2.12
N LYS A 289 14.38 -1.77 2.86
CA LYS A 289 14.74 -2.21 4.22
C LYS A 289 13.53 -2.16 5.15
N LYS A 290 12.72 -1.10 5.06
CA LYS A 290 11.48 -0.95 5.84
C LYS A 290 10.48 -2.04 5.48
N TYR A 291 10.27 -2.32 4.19
CA TYR A 291 9.42 -3.41 3.73
C TYR A 291 9.88 -4.78 4.28
N GLY A 292 11.18 -5.09 4.19
CA GLY A 292 11.71 -6.33 4.76
C GLY A 292 11.58 -6.44 6.30
N GLN A 293 11.52 -5.31 7.01
CA GLN A 293 11.22 -5.33 8.46
C GLN A 293 9.75 -5.68 8.72
N GLY A 294 8.82 -5.09 7.97
CA GLY A 294 7.40 -5.43 8.03
C GLY A 294 7.13 -6.89 7.66
N GLU A 295 7.74 -7.34 6.56
CA GLU A 295 7.68 -8.74 6.11
C GLU A 295 8.14 -9.73 7.19
N LYS A 296 9.19 -9.39 7.94
CA LYS A 296 9.65 -10.21 9.05
C LYS A 296 8.62 -10.33 10.18
N ILE A 297 7.81 -9.29 10.41
CA ILE A 297 6.69 -9.34 11.36
C ILE A 297 5.56 -10.18 10.76
N LEU A 298 5.21 -9.93 9.49
CA LEU A 298 4.18 -10.67 8.77
C LEU A 298 4.40 -12.19 8.84
N LEU A 299 5.65 -12.65 8.65
CA LEU A 299 5.98 -14.08 8.72
C LEU A 299 5.94 -14.67 10.14
N LYS A 300 5.92 -13.84 11.18
CA LYS A 300 5.63 -14.31 12.55
C LYS A 300 4.13 -14.48 12.76
N GLU A 301 3.32 -13.54 12.25
CA GLU A 301 1.87 -13.57 12.36
C GLU A 301 1.27 -14.64 11.41
N ILE A 302 1.83 -14.79 10.21
CA ILE A 302 1.37 -15.70 9.16
C ILE A 302 2.56 -16.51 8.62
N PRO A 303 3.04 -17.55 9.32
CA PRO A 303 4.25 -18.30 8.93
C PRO A 303 4.23 -18.87 7.51
N ASN A 304 3.03 -19.24 7.02
CA ASN A 304 2.84 -19.85 5.69
C ASN A 304 2.45 -18.83 4.60
N TYR A 305 2.62 -17.51 4.84
CA TYR A 305 2.17 -16.48 3.90
C TYR A 305 2.72 -16.69 2.49
N TYR A 306 3.98 -17.03 2.33
CA TYR A 306 4.61 -17.24 1.02
C TYR A 306 4.08 -18.44 0.22
N ALA A 307 3.41 -19.39 0.87
CA ALA A 307 2.76 -20.48 0.15
C ALA A 307 1.69 -19.98 -0.84
N TYR A 308 1.15 -18.78 -0.59
CA TYR A 308 0.14 -18.18 -1.46
C TYR A 308 0.74 -17.48 -2.68
N PHE A 309 2.02 -17.11 -2.67
CA PHE A 309 2.65 -16.36 -3.76
C PHE A 309 2.69 -17.15 -5.07
N ASP A 310 2.90 -18.44 -5.02
CA ASP A 310 2.88 -19.31 -6.21
C ASP A 310 1.49 -19.34 -6.89
N ARG A 311 0.46 -18.91 -6.18
CA ARG A 311 -0.93 -18.82 -6.65
C ARG A 311 -1.32 -17.40 -7.06
N THR A 312 -0.41 -16.47 -7.11
CA THR A 312 -0.67 -15.07 -7.44
C THR A 312 0.14 -14.59 -8.63
N ASN A 313 -0.34 -13.52 -9.26
CA ASN A 313 0.39 -12.71 -10.22
C ASN A 313 0.57 -11.29 -9.67
N GLU A 314 1.68 -10.65 -10.02
CA GLU A 314 1.86 -9.21 -9.79
C GLU A 314 0.90 -8.42 -10.69
N ILE A 315 0.45 -7.26 -10.21
CA ILE A 315 -0.31 -6.29 -10.98
C ILE A 315 0.61 -5.08 -11.20
N PRO A 316 1.29 -4.98 -12.35
CA PRO A 316 2.08 -3.81 -12.70
C PRO A 316 1.16 -2.60 -12.81
N THR A 317 1.65 -1.44 -12.43
CA THR A 317 1.00 -0.18 -12.74
C THR A 317 0.98 0.02 -14.25
N LYS A 318 -0.16 0.41 -14.82
CA LYS A 318 -0.22 0.76 -16.24
C LYS A 318 0.82 1.84 -16.51
N LYS A 319 1.65 1.63 -17.55
CA LYS A 319 2.46 2.72 -18.10
C LYS A 319 1.48 3.83 -18.45
N ASN A 320 1.69 5.03 -17.89
CA ASN A 320 1.05 6.20 -18.44
C ASN A 320 1.41 6.23 -19.93
N GLU A 321 0.44 6.01 -20.78
CA GLU A 321 0.55 6.38 -22.18
C GLU A 321 0.68 7.90 -22.17
N LEU A 322 1.95 8.36 -22.22
CA LEU A 322 2.31 9.73 -22.48
C LEU A 322 2.12 10.01 -23.96
#